data_d7eebbc8a7232e3d243adecaf66494a3
#
_entry.id   d7eebbc8a7232e3d243adecaf66494a3
#
_cell.length_a   1.000
_cell.length_b   1.000
_cell.length_c   1.000
_cell.angle_alpha   90.00
_cell.angle_beta   90.00
_cell.angle_gamma   90.00
#
_symmetry.space_group_name_H-M   'P 1'
#
loop_
_entity.id
_entity.type
_entity.pdbx_description
1 polymer ?
#
loop_
_entity_poly.entity_id
_entity_poly.type
_entity_poly.pdbx_seq_one_letter_code
_entity_poly.pdbx_strand_id
1 'polypeptide(L)'
;MATAYPAALDTATQQPSPSSSTDLDTSGYEHDIVHTNHSGALIALETKVGLTDSNASSGAILVGTGASTTAWTTTPSINITGNASGTAATVTGAAQAAITSVGTLSSLAVTGAVTAGSVVAPLAFNAQTGTTYTFVLADAGKMVTSSNGSAQTVTVPPNSSVAFDVGTQIIVQNIGSANATLAEGSGVTINSKDDSKEIDGQWAAATLIKTATDVWTLIGSLA
;
A
#
# COMPACT_ATOMS: atom_id res chain seq x y z
N MET A 1 16.64 56.07 13.02
CA MET A 1 16.21 54.98 13.94
C MET A 1 16.68 53.67 13.41
N ALA A 2 17.08 52.72 14.25
CA ALA A 2 17.46 51.40 13.77
C ALA A 2 16.21 50.57 13.32
N THR A 3 16.38 49.66 12.37
CA THR A 3 15.32 48.72 11.98
C THR A 3 14.84 47.89 13.17
N ALA A 4 13.55 47.58 13.23
CA ALA A 4 12.97 46.68 14.23
C ALA A 4 13.04 45.22 13.76
N TYR A 5 13.22 45.00 12.47
CA TYR A 5 13.35 43.66 11.84
C TYR A 5 14.69 43.02 12.27
N PRO A 6 14.73 41.71 12.62
CA PRO A 6 13.67 40.72 12.43
C PRO A 6 12.75 40.49 13.64
N ALA A 7 12.94 41.22 14.76
CA ALA A 7 12.13 41.03 15.98
C ALA A 7 10.67 41.44 15.80
N ALA A 8 10.45 42.49 15.02
CA ALA A 8 9.12 42.96 14.60
C ALA A 8 9.19 43.49 13.17
N LEU A 9 8.03 43.71 12.54
CA LEU A 9 7.99 44.41 11.26
C LEU A 9 8.33 45.89 11.48
N ASP A 10 9.11 46.44 10.54
CA ASP A 10 9.34 47.88 10.52
C ASP A 10 8.04 48.64 10.23
N THR A 11 7.91 49.80 10.77
CA THR A 11 6.82 50.74 10.52
C THR A 11 7.35 51.95 9.73
N ALA A 12 6.49 52.89 9.38
CA ALA A 12 6.90 54.16 8.78
C ALA A 12 7.89 54.97 9.61
N THR A 13 8.06 54.62 10.89
CA THR A 13 9.08 55.23 11.75
C THR A 13 10.49 54.72 11.45
N GLN A 14 10.66 53.43 11.19
CA GLN A 14 11.95 52.82 10.83
C GLN A 14 12.23 52.90 9.32
N GLN A 15 11.18 52.81 8.51
CA GLN A 15 11.24 52.90 7.05
C GLN A 15 10.42 54.11 6.58
N PRO A 16 10.87 55.33 6.82
CA PRO A 16 10.15 56.50 6.37
C PRO A 16 10.12 56.58 4.85
N SER A 17 8.99 57.00 4.31
CA SER A 17 8.82 57.25 2.87
C SER A 17 8.93 58.76 2.60
N PRO A 18 10.12 59.27 2.27
CA PRO A 18 10.28 60.69 1.97
C PRO A 18 9.51 61.06 0.69
N SER A 19 8.89 62.22 0.66
CA SER A 19 8.31 62.83 -0.52
C SER A 19 9.41 63.44 -1.40
N SER A 20 9.08 63.78 -2.64
CA SER A 20 10.03 64.45 -3.53
C SER A 20 10.50 65.83 -3.07
N SER A 21 9.81 66.39 -2.05
CA SER A 21 10.13 67.67 -1.43
C SER A 21 10.74 67.54 -0.02
N THR A 22 10.98 66.31 0.45
CA THR A 22 11.59 66.08 1.75
C THR A 22 13.09 66.37 1.68
N ASP A 23 13.57 67.24 2.51
CA ASP A 23 15.01 67.48 2.73
C ASP A 23 15.58 66.27 3.47
N LEU A 24 16.60 65.63 2.85
CA LEU A 24 17.25 64.46 3.45
C LEU A 24 18.15 64.76 4.64
N ASP A 25 18.32 66.04 4.99
CA ASP A 25 18.95 66.47 6.24
C ASP A 25 17.91 66.73 7.34
N THR A 26 16.62 66.55 7.08
CA THR A 26 15.56 66.66 8.06
C THR A 26 15.62 65.52 9.07
N SER A 27 15.55 65.79 10.36
CA SER A 27 15.57 64.77 11.41
C SER A 27 14.54 63.68 11.20
N GLY A 28 15.03 62.43 11.13
CA GLY A 28 14.24 61.22 10.86
C GLY A 28 14.23 60.81 9.35
N TYR A 29 14.76 61.69 8.47
CA TYR A 29 14.90 61.43 7.03
C TYR A 29 16.35 61.54 6.53
N GLU A 30 17.30 61.68 7.50
CA GLU A 30 18.71 61.78 7.16
C GLU A 30 19.12 60.62 6.23
N HIS A 31 19.80 60.95 5.16
CA HIS A 31 20.15 60.02 4.07
C HIS A 31 20.91 58.77 4.57
N ASP A 32 21.82 58.94 5.49
CA ASP A 32 22.62 57.88 6.10
C ASP A 32 21.75 56.97 7.00
N ILE A 33 20.79 57.52 7.75
CA ILE A 33 19.85 56.75 8.58
C ILE A 33 18.91 55.93 7.71
N VAL A 34 18.38 56.49 6.63
CA VAL A 34 17.51 55.76 5.69
C VAL A 34 18.27 54.59 5.05
N HIS A 35 19.49 54.84 4.59
CA HIS A 35 20.33 53.79 4.03
C HIS A 35 20.71 52.70 5.03
N THR A 36 21.04 53.09 6.26
CA THR A 36 21.35 52.15 7.34
C THR A 36 20.16 51.25 7.66
N ASN A 37 18.97 51.82 7.72
CA ASN A 37 17.74 51.05 7.98
C ASN A 37 17.42 50.09 6.85
N HIS A 38 17.53 50.50 5.56
CA HIS A 38 17.32 49.65 4.40
C HIS A 38 18.35 48.51 4.38
N SER A 39 19.62 48.81 4.64
CA SER A 39 20.67 47.77 4.69
C SER A 39 20.41 46.79 5.84
N GLY A 40 19.99 47.26 7.00
CA GLY A 40 19.63 46.39 8.12
C GLY A 40 18.44 45.48 7.82
N ALA A 41 17.39 46.01 7.19
CA ALA A 41 16.23 45.24 6.79
C ALA A 41 16.57 44.18 5.73
N LEU A 42 17.44 44.54 4.76
CA LEU A 42 17.89 43.63 3.72
C LEU A 42 18.72 42.46 4.28
N ILE A 43 19.70 42.76 5.17
CA ILE A 43 20.50 41.75 5.86
C ILE A 43 19.62 40.80 6.67
N ALA A 44 18.61 41.35 7.36
CA ALA A 44 17.69 40.55 8.13
C ALA A 44 16.81 39.65 7.23
N LEU A 45 16.40 40.12 6.05
CA LEU A 45 15.69 39.32 5.04
C LEU A 45 16.59 38.24 4.49
N GLU A 46 17.84 38.53 4.12
CA GLU A 46 18.83 37.55 3.67
C GLU A 46 19.04 36.45 4.71
N THR A 47 19.12 36.83 6.00
CA THR A 47 19.21 35.88 7.11
C THR A 47 17.99 34.93 7.16
N LYS A 48 16.80 35.47 6.88
CA LYS A 48 15.54 34.66 6.85
C LYS A 48 15.45 33.76 5.64
N VAL A 49 15.92 34.20 4.49
CA VAL A 49 15.87 33.45 3.23
C VAL A 49 16.97 32.39 3.16
N GLY A 50 18.11 32.64 3.83
CA GLY A 50 19.28 31.75 3.86
C GLY A 50 20.47 32.29 3.10
N LEU A 51 21.67 31.89 3.54
CA LEU A 51 22.94 32.44 3.08
C LEU A 51 23.63 31.64 1.94
N THR A 52 23.23 30.43 1.71
CA THR A 52 23.89 29.55 0.75
C THR A 52 22.97 29.21 -0.38
N ASP A 53 23.40 29.58 -1.56
CA ASP A 53 22.76 29.29 -2.83
C ASP A 53 21.32 29.84 -2.95
N SER A 54 21.26 31.03 -3.45
CA SER A 54 20.00 31.71 -3.79
C SER A 54 19.14 30.94 -4.83
N ASN A 55 19.58 29.76 -5.22
CA ASN A 55 18.81 28.85 -6.05
C ASN A 55 18.29 27.68 -5.22
N ALA A 56 17.03 27.75 -4.85
CA ALA A 56 16.34 26.58 -4.35
C ALA A 56 16.49 25.44 -5.35
N SER A 57 17.01 24.29 -4.93
CA SER A 57 16.98 23.08 -5.74
C SER A 57 15.54 22.75 -6.13
N SER A 58 15.35 22.18 -7.33
CA SER A 58 14.03 21.80 -7.76
C SER A 58 13.33 20.92 -6.70
N GLY A 59 12.13 21.31 -6.27
CA GLY A 59 11.38 20.64 -5.21
C GLY A 59 11.78 21.04 -3.78
N ALA A 60 12.71 21.96 -3.58
CA ALA A 60 13.02 22.46 -2.24
C ALA A 60 11.93 23.39 -1.69
N ILE A 61 11.72 23.33 -0.39
CA ILE A 61 10.78 24.16 0.35
C ILE A 61 11.59 24.96 1.40
N LEU A 62 11.27 26.24 1.55
CA LEU A 62 11.85 27.06 2.61
C LEU A 62 11.18 26.71 3.94
N VAL A 63 11.93 26.21 4.88
CA VAL A 63 11.43 25.85 6.22
C VAL A 63 12.14 26.63 7.31
N GLY A 64 11.43 26.91 8.39
CA GLY A 64 12.04 27.47 9.60
C GLY A 64 12.93 26.44 10.28
N THR A 65 14.19 26.78 10.53
CA THR A 65 15.17 25.91 11.20
C THR A 65 15.44 26.32 12.65
N GLY A 66 14.82 27.42 13.10
CA GLY A 66 14.94 27.97 14.47
C GLY A 66 14.20 29.27 14.60
N ALA A 67 14.38 29.96 15.75
CA ALA A 67 13.61 31.14 16.09
C ALA A 67 13.81 32.34 15.12
N SER A 68 14.88 32.35 14.34
CA SER A 68 15.19 33.46 13.44
C SER A 68 15.83 33.05 12.12
N THR A 69 15.90 31.74 11.81
CA THR A 69 16.59 31.23 10.64
C THR A 69 15.69 30.37 9.81
N THR A 70 15.93 30.33 8.50
CA THR A 70 15.28 29.47 7.52
C THR A 70 16.32 28.79 6.63
N ALA A 71 15.98 27.66 6.07
CA ALA A 71 16.80 26.99 5.08
C ALA A 71 15.93 26.34 4.00
N TRP A 72 16.49 26.23 2.79
CA TRP A 72 15.89 25.45 1.73
C TRP A 72 16.20 23.96 1.96
N THR A 73 15.19 23.11 1.86
CA THR A 73 15.36 21.67 1.98
C THR A 73 14.50 20.94 0.99
N THR A 74 15.03 19.84 0.43
CA THR A 74 14.28 18.89 -0.39
C THR A 74 13.66 17.76 0.44
N THR A 75 13.98 17.69 1.73
CA THR A 75 13.45 16.71 2.69
C THR A 75 12.81 17.38 3.90
N PRO A 76 11.78 18.20 3.70
CA PRO A 76 11.14 18.90 4.79
C PRO A 76 10.39 17.93 5.70
N SER A 77 10.54 18.08 7.00
CA SER A 77 9.62 17.48 7.98
C SER A 77 8.46 18.46 8.20
N ILE A 78 7.34 18.19 7.54
CA ILE A 78 6.16 19.06 7.58
C ILE A 78 5.02 18.32 8.26
N ASN A 79 4.47 18.91 9.32
CA ASN A 79 3.20 18.45 9.89
C ASN A 79 2.04 19.12 9.12
N ILE A 80 1.34 18.36 8.30
CA ILE A 80 0.20 18.86 7.54
C ILE A 80 -1.08 18.55 8.33
N THR A 81 -1.69 19.60 8.89
CA THR A 81 -2.96 19.52 9.63
C THR A 81 -4.19 19.73 8.72
N GLY A 82 -4.13 19.32 7.49
CA GLY A 82 -5.20 19.47 6.49
C GLY A 82 -5.09 18.40 5.42
N ASN A 83 -5.88 18.57 4.36
CA ASN A 83 -5.80 17.67 3.21
C ASN A 83 -4.50 17.90 2.44
N ALA A 84 -3.68 16.88 2.30
CA ALA A 84 -2.62 16.85 1.30
C ALA A 84 -3.22 16.43 -0.03
N SER A 85 -3.38 17.36 -0.96
CA SER A 85 -3.74 17.03 -2.34
C SER A 85 -2.46 16.69 -3.09
N GLY A 86 -2.28 15.42 -3.43
CA GLY A 86 -1.10 14.94 -4.14
C GLY A 86 -0.85 13.46 -3.86
N THR A 87 0.20 12.91 -4.47
CA THR A 87 0.59 11.51 -4.32
C THR A 87 1.73 11.41 -3.30
N ALA A 88 1.52 10.73 -2.18
CA ALA A 88 2.62 10.29 -1.34
C ALA A 88 3.30 9.08 -2.01
N ALA A 89 4.55 9.20 -2.38
CA ALA A 89 5.29 8.10 -3.01
C ALA A 89 5.45 6.89 -2.06
N THR A 90 5.57 7.15 -0.77
CA THR A 90 5.65 6.13 0.27
C THR A 90 5.10 6.64 1.59
N VAL A 91 4.43 5.78 2.32
CA VAL A 91 4.02 6.01 3.71
C VAL A 91 4.86 5.08 4.58
N THR A 92 5.88 5.62 5.24
CA THR A 92 6.87 4.85 6.01
C THR A 92 6.51 4.67 7.48
N GLY A 93 5.47 5.32 7.95
CA GLY A 93 5.00 5.17 9.34
C GLY A 93 4.43 3.77 9.60
N ALA A 94 4.95 3.08 10.62
CA ALA A 94 4.56 1.72 10.96
C ALA A 94 3.10 1.57 11.41
N ALA A 95 2.45 2.64 11.88
CA ALA A 95 1.06 2.63 12.28
C ALA A 95 0.28 3.74 11.56
N GLN A 96 -0.69 3.36 10.77
CA GLN A 96 -1.61 4.26 10.05
C GLN A 96 -3.01 4.17 10.69
N ALA A 97 -3.09 4.43 12.00
CA ALA A 97 -4.31 4.24 12.78
C ALA A 97 -5.51 5.07 12.29
N ALA A 98 -5.28 6.11 11.50
CA ALA A 98 -6.30 7.02 11.02
C ALA A 98 -6.68 6.82 9.54
N ILE A 99 -6.21 5.78 8.87
CA ILE A 99 -6.69 5.46 7.53
C ILE A 99 -8.06 4.78 7.64
N THR A 100 -9.12 5.54 7.43
CA THR A 100 -10.50 5.04 7.48
C THR A 100 -11.00 4.52 6.14
N SER A 101 -10.31 4.84 5.05
CA SER A 101 -10.67 4.40 3.70
C SER A 101 -9.44 4.40 2.80
N VAL A 102 -9.28 3.34 2.05
CA VAL A 102 -8.38 3.26 0.90
C VAL A 102 -9.24 3.02 -0.33
N GLY A 103 -8.94 3.69 -1.43
CA GLY A 103 -9.65 3.49 -2.69
C GLY A 103 -9.47 2.06 -3.22
N THR A 104 -9.83 1.83 -4.48
CA THR A 104 -9.63 0.53 -5.13
C THR A 104 -8.14 0.19 -5.20
N LEU A 105 -7.76 -0.90 -4.56
CA LEU A 105 -6.41 -1.45 -4.63
C LEU A 105 -6.36 -2.53 -5.71
N SER A 106 -5.36 -2.49 -6.57
CA SER A 106 -5.11 -3.56 -7.55
C SER A 106 -4.52 -4.81 -6.90
N SER A 107 -3.83 -4.65 -5.77
CA SER A 107 -3.33 -5.74 -4.92
C SER A 107 -3.16 -5.26 -3.49
N LEU A 108 -3.33 -6.17 -2.54
CA LEU A 108 -3.05 -5.95 -1.12
C LEU A 108 -2.28 -7.16 -0.59
N ALA A 109 -1.06 -6.95 -0.13
CA ALA A 109 -0.28 -7.97 0.58
C ALA A 109 -0.33 -7.68 2.08
N VAL A 110 -0.82 -8.65 2.86
CA VAL A 110 -0.87 -8.58 4.33
C VAL A 110 -0.06 -9.74 4.89
N THR A 111 1.00 -9.45 5.64
CA THR A 111 1.87 -10.47 6.25
C THR A 111 1.37 -10.95 7.61
N GLY A 112 0.33 -10.34 8.15
CA GLY A 112 -0.30 -10.67 9.43
C GLY A 112 -1.77 -11.04 9.28
N ALA A 113 -2.48 -11.10 10.39
CA ALA A 113 -3.92 -11.37 10.39
C ALA A 113 -4.70 -10.17 9.81
N VAL A 114 -5.74 -10.46 9.04
CA VAL A 114 -6.75 -9.49 8.61
C VAL A 114 -7.96 -9.63 9.53
N THR A 115 -8.27 -8.59 10.30
CA THR A 115 -9.51 -8.52 11.07
C THR A 115 -10.50 -7.65 10.29
N ALA A 116 -11.53 -8.27 9.76
CA ALA A 116 -12.55 -7.58 8.98
C ALA A 116 -13.96 -7.98 9.46
N GLY A 117 -14.90 -7.06 9.46
CA GLY A 117 -16.31 -7.34 9.74
C GLY A 117 -16.95 -8.20 8.65
N SER A 118 -16.48 -8.08 7.41
CA SER A 118 -16.89 -8.92 6.28
C SER A 118 -15.79 -8.93 5.23
N VAL A 119 -15.56 -10.11 4.64
CA VAL A 119 -14.73 -10.29 3.44
C VAL A 119 -15.60 -10.96 2.39
N VAL A 120 -15.86 -10.27 1.30
CA VAL A 120 -16.60 -10.82 0.16
C VAL A 120 -15.59 -11.21 -0.91
N ALA A 121 -15.36 -12.53 -1.04
CA ALA A 121 -14.49 -13.09 -2.05
C ALA A 121 -15.29 -14.16 -2.86
N PRO A 122 -15.69 -13.88 -4.10
CA PRO A 122 -16.33 -14.88 -4.94
C PRO A 122 -15.43 -16.11 -5.10
N LEU A 123 -16.02 -17.31 -4.94
CA LEU A 123 -15.31 -18.56 -5.20
C LEU A 123 -14.97 -18.65 -6.69
N ALA A 124 -13.70 -18.82 -7.02
CA ALA A 124 -13.26 -18.99 -8.38
C ALA A 124 -13.47 -20.46 -8.84
N PHE A 125 -13.77 -20.62 -10.10
CA PHE A 125 -14.02 -21.93 -10.70
C PHE A 125 -12.91 -22.34 -11.68
N ASN A 126 -12.66 -23.65 -11.77
CA ASN A 126 -11.85 -24.29 -12.81
C ASN A 126 -12.64 -25.45 -13.40
N ALA A 127 -13.17 -25.28 -14.60
CA ALA A 127 -14.00 -26.30 -15.27
C ALA A 127 -13.13 -27.28 -16.02
N GLN A 128 -13.28 -28.58 -15.70
CA GLN A 128 -12.56 -29.67 -16.32
C GLN A 128 -13.53 -30.61 -17.08
N THR A 129 -13.29 -30.81 -18.37
CA THR A 129 -14.12 -31.64 -19.25
C THR A 129 -13.38 -32.86 -19.80
N GLY A 130 -12.09 -33.00 -19.55
CA GLY A 130 -11.28 -34.16 -19.93
C GLY A 130 -11.55 -35.37 -19.03
N THR A 131 -11.09 -36.53 -19.43
CA THR A 131 -11.15 -37.75 -18.61
C THR A 131 -10.06 -37.81 -17.54
N THR A 132 -9.05 -36.97 -17.63
CA THR A 132 -7.99 -36.84 -16.65
C THR A 132 -7.68 -35.36 -16.38
N TYR A 133 -7.37 -35.02 -15.13
CA TYR A 133 -6.87 -33.73 -14.73
C TYR A 133 -5.86 -33.89 -13.60
N THR A 134 -4.81 -33.11 -13.60
CA THR A 134 -3.88 -33.02 -12.47
C THR A 134 -3.92 -31.59 -11.91
N PHE A 135 -4.12 -31.45 -10.61
CA PHE A 135 -4.17 -30.12 -9.97
C PHE A 135 -2.89 -29.31 -10.22
N VAL A 136 -3.08 -28.03 -10.43
CA VAL A 136 -2.03 -27.02 -10.54
C VAL A 136 -2.11 -26.04 -9.37
N LEU A 137 -1.04 -25.32 -9.08
CA LEU A 137 -0.97 -24.39 -7.94
C LEU A 137 -2.10 -23.36 -7.95
N ALA A 138 -2.53 -22.95 -9.13
CA ALA A 138 -3.64 -22.03 -9.31
C ALA A 138 -5.01 -22.56 -8.88
N ASP A 139 -5.15 -23.85 -8.55
CA ASP A 139 -6.40 -24.44 -8.05
C ASP A 139 -6.60 -24.24 -6.55
N ALA A 140 -5.57 -23.78 -5.86
CA ALA A 140 -5.67 -23.44 -4.43
C ALA A 140 -6.81 -22.46 -4.17
N GLY A 141 -7.72 -22.83 -3.28
CA GLY A 141 -8.89 -22.01 -2.91
C GLY A 141 -10.01 -21.97 -3.96
N LYS A 142 -9.96 -22.80 -4.99
CA LYS A 142 -11.00 -22.85 -6.05
C LYS A 142 -11.93 -24.06 -5.92
N MET A 143 -13.02 -23.99 -6.67
CA MET A 143 -13.83 -25.16 -7.01
C MET A 143 -13.43 -25.66 -8.40
N VAL A 144 -12.97 -26.90 -8.47
CA VAL A 144 -12.73 -27.62 -9.71
C VAL A 144 -13.98 -28.44 -10.04
N THR A 145 -14.61 -28.13 -11.15
CA THR A 145 -15.79 -28.91 -11.60
C THR A 145 -15.38 -29.94 -12.62
N SER A 146 -15.80 -31.20 -12.37
CA SER A 146 -15.62 -32.36 -13.26
C SER A 146 -16.88 -32.50 -14.09
N SER A 147 -16.79 -32.35 -15.41
CA SER A 147 -17.93 -32.42 -16.31
C SER A 147 -17.63 -33.36 -17.49
N ASN A 148 -17.90 -34.65 -17.32
CA ASN A 148 -17.68 -35.63 -18.38
C ASN A 148 -18.75 -36.72 -18.36
N GLY A 149 -19.09 -37.27 -19.52
CA GLY A 149 -19.94 -38.43 -19.66
C GLY A 149 -19.18 -39.78 -19.53
N SER A 150 -17.84 -39.73 -19.40
CA SER A 150 -16.97 -40.86 -19.08
C SER A 150 -16.30 -40.60 -17.72
N ALA A 151 -15.91 -41.67 -17.03
CA ALA A 151 -15.24 -41.56 -15.74
C ALA A 151 -14.01 -40.66 -15.85
N GLN A 152 -13.89 -39.77 -14.87
CA GLN A 152 -12.80 -38.78 -14.78
C GLN A 152 -11.88 -39.08 -13.58
N THR A 153 -10.57 -39.02 -13.82
CA THR A 153 -9.56 -39.12 -12.76
C THR A 153 -8.93 -37.76 -12.52
N VAL A 154 -9.03 -37.29 -11.28
CA VAL A 154 -8.43 -36.01 -10.85
C VAL A 154 -7.26 -36.32 -9.91
N THR A 155 -6.05 -36.07 -10.36
CA THR A 155 -4.81 -36.44 -9.65
C THR A 155 -4.32 -35.30 -8.74
N VAL A 156 -4.01 -35.63 -7.50
CA VAL A 156 -3.29 -34.77 -6.58
C VAL A 156 -1.79 -34.96 -6.81
N PRO A 157 -1.07 -33.97 -7.32
CA PRO A 157 0.35 -34.09 -7.61
C PRO A 157 1.20 -34.08 -6.34
N PRO A 158 2.41 -34.70 -6.36
CA PRO A 158 3.34 -34.60 -5.25
C PRO A 158 3.84 -33.18 -5.05
N ASN A 159 4.21 -32.85 -3.83
CA ASN A 159 4.69 -31.52 -3.45
C ASN A 159 5.95 -31.10 -4.22
N SER A 160 6.76 -32.06 -4.66
CA SER A 160 7.93 -31.81 -5.52
C SER A 160 7.56 -31.27 -6.91
N SER A 161 6.35 -31.54 -7.39
CA SER A 161 5.85 -31.05 -8.68
C SER A 161 4.98 -29.80 -8.54
N VAL A 162 4.08 -29.77 -7.53
CA VAL A 162 3.22 -28.63 -7.21
C VAL A 162 3.19 -28.41 -5.71
N ALA A 163 3.90 -27.38 -5.26
CA ALA A 163 4.08 -27.06 -3.83
C ALA A 163 2.89 -26.27 -3.28
N PHE A 164 1.77 -26.91 -3.06
CA PHE A 164 0.68 -26.31 -2.31
C PHE A 164 1.09 -26.06 -0.85
N ASP A 165 0.61 -24.98 -0.26
CA ASP A 165 0.81 -24.72 1.17
C ASP A 165 -0.05 -25.66 2.03
N VAL A 166 0.44 -25.99 3.23
CA VAL A 166 -0.37 -26.68 4.25
C VAL A 166 -1.54 -25.79 4.63
N GLY A 167 -2.75 -26.37 4.69
CA GLY A 167 -4.01 -25.63 4.84
C GLY A 167 -4.70 -25.27 3.53
N THR A 168 -4.07 -25.52 2.37
CA THR A 168 -4.73 -25.36 1.07
C THR A 168 -5.99 -26.20 1.00
N GLN A 169 -7.07 -25.59 0.51
CA GLN A 169 -8.36 -26.26 0.25
C GLN A 169 -8.66 -26.21 -1.24
N ILE A 170 -9.14 -27.32 -1.80
CA ILE A 170 -9.64 -27.41 -3.16
C ILE A 170 -10.96 -28.17 -3.11
N ILE A 171 -12.02 -27.53 -3.61
CA ILE A 171 -13.32 -28.19 -3.72
C ILE A 171 -13.38 -28.88 -5.07
N VAL A 172 -13.81 -30.13 -5.12
CA VAL A 172 -14.07 -30.85 -6.36
C VAL A 172 -15.54 -31.20 -6.41
N GLN A 173 -16.21 -30.77 -7.47
CA GLN A 173 -17.62 -31.11 -7.71
C GLN A 173 -17.76 -31.90 -8.99
N ASN A 174 -18.42 -33.05 -8.91
CA ASN A 174 -18.83 -33.79 -10.09
C ASN A 174 -20.13 -33.23 -10.66
N ILE A 175 -20.09 -32.57 -11.79
CA ILE A 175 -21.28 -32.08 -12.52
C ILE A 175 -21.57 -32.92 -13.78
N GLY A 176 -20.68 -33.88 -14.11
CA GLY A 176 -20.84 -34.85 -15.19
C GLY A 176 -21.76 -36.00 -14.80
N SER A 177 -22.18 -36.79 -15.79
CA SER A 177 -23.01 -37.98 -15.57
C SER A 177 -22.21 -39.21 -15.18
N ALA A 178 -20.90 -39.21 -15.38
CA ALA A 178 -20.02 -40.29 -14.96
C ALA A 178 -19.25 -39.89 -13.68
N ASN A 179 -18.66 -40.88 -13.01
CA ASN A 179 -18.00 -40.68 -11.74
C ASN A 179 -16.69 -39.90 -11.87
N ALA A 180 -16.36 -39.13 -10.86
CA ALA A 180 -15.08 -38.43 -10.69
C ALA A 180 -14.34 -39.03 -9.49
N THR A 181 -13.10 -39.48 -9.72
CA THR A 181 -12.28 -40.15 -8.70
C THR A 181 -11.02 -39.31 -8.43
N LEU A 182 -10.70 -39.06 -7.17
CA LEU A 182 -9.45 -38.45 -6.75
C LEU A 182 -8.36 -39.51 -6.73
N ALA A 183 -7.25 -39.26 -7.43
CA ALA A 183 -6.11 -40.14 -7.47
C ALA A 183 -4.88 -39.54 -6.78
N GLU A 184 -4.12 -40.39 -6.13
CA GLU A 184 -2.85 -40.05 -5.50
C GLU A 184 -1.74 -40.01 -6.57
N GLY A 185 -1.02 -38.89 -6.64
CA GLY A 185 0.26 -38.84 -7.35
C GLY A 185 1.33 -39.64 -6.62
N SER A 186 2.48 -39.81 -7.22
CA SER A 186 3.57 -40.58 -6.62
C SER A 186 3.99 -40.05 -5.24
N GLY A 187 3.84 -40.85 -4.20
CA GLY A 187 4.19 -40.49 -2.82
C GLY A 187 3.16 -39.63 -2.11
N VAL A 188 2.02 -39.33 -2.74
CA VAL A 188 0.92 -38.60 -2.10
C VAL A 188 0.02 -39.58 -1.35
N THR A 189 -0.51 -39.14 -0.22
CA THR A 189 -1.54 -39.87 0.55
C THR A 189 -2.78 -39.01 0.67
N ILE A 190 -3.95 -39.56 0.30
CA ILE A 190 -5.25 -38.94 0.51
C ILE A 190 -6.01 -39.78 1.54
N ASN A 191 -6.14 -39.25 2.74
CA ASN A 191 -6.95 -39.83 3.78
C ASN A 191 -8.42 -39.47 3.58
N SER A 192 -9.30 -40.44 3.60
CA SER A 192 -10.75 -40.27 3.49
C SER A 192 -11.48 -41.29 4.38
N LYS A 193 -12.76 -41.07 4.60
CA LYS A 193 -13.59 -42.07 5.28
C LYS A 193 -13.66 -43.34 4.44
N ASP A 194 -13.37 -44.47 5.08
CA ASP A 194 -13.42 -45.83 4.45
C ASP A 194 -12.49 -45.97 3.22
N ASP A 195 -11.45 -45.14 3.14
CA ASP A 195 -10.50 -45.02 2.01
C ASP A 195 -11.18 -44.69 0.66
N SER A 196 -12.42 -44.18 0.71
CA SER A 196 -13.16 -43.81 -0.50
C SER A 196 -12.64 -42.53 -1.12
N LYS A 197 -12.38 -42.53 -2.42
CA LYS A 197 -11.85 -41.39 -3.18
C LYS A 197 -12.73 -41.02 -4.39
N GLU A 198 -13.84 -41.70 -4.55
CA GLU A 198 -14.81 -41.42 -5.58
C GLU A 198 -15.90 -40.46 -5.07
N ILE A 199 -16.26 -39.47 -5.88
CA ILE A 199 -17.35 -38.53 -5.55
C ILE A 199 -18.68 -39.23 -5.88
N ASP A 200 -19.59 -39.22 -4.91
CA ASP A 200 -20.87 -39.97 -4.94
C ASP A 200 -21.87 -39.39 -5.96
N GLY A 201 -21.57 -39.58 -7.23
CA GLY A 201 -22.48 -39.27 -8.33
C GLY A 201 -22.50 -37.81 -8.78
N GLN A 202 -23.44 -37.52 -9.69
CA GLN A 202 -23.62 -36.18 -10.25
C GLN A 202 -24.13 -35.21 -9.21
N TRP A 203 -23.58 -33.98 -9.24
CA TRP A 203 -23.85 -32.86 -8.31
C TRP A 203 -23.28 -33.03 -6.90
N ALA A 204 -22.65 -34.16 -6.58
CA ALA A 204 -21.92 -34.34 -5.34
C ALA A 204 -20.59 -33.57 -5.36
N ALA A 205 -20.08 -33.28 -4.20
CA ALA A 205 -18.81 -32.57 -4.04
C ALA A 205 -18.03 -33.09 -2.84
N ALA A 206 -16.71 -32.91 -2.90
CA ALA A 206 -15.79 -33.18 -1.81
C ALA A 206 -14.74 -32.06 -1.73
N THR A 207 -14.14 -31.88 -0.56
CA THR A 207 -13.08 -30.92 -0.33
C THR A 207 -11.80 -31.64 0.04
N LEU A 208 -10.74 -31.36 -0.70
CA LEU A 208 -9.36 -31.72 -0.35
C LEU A 208 -8.77 -30.63 0.54
N ILE A 209 -8.17 -31.05 1.64
CA ILE A 209 -7.43 -30.17 2.56
C ILE A 209 -6.03 -30.72 2.72
N LYS A 210 -5.01 -29.91 2.41
CA LYS A 210 -3.62 -30.31 2.63
C LYS A 210 -3.28 -30.21 4.10
N THR A 211 -2.92 -31.33 4.73
CA THR A 211 -2.64 -31.42 6.17
C THR A 211 -1.15 -31.49 6.49
N ALA A 212 -0.34 -32.03 5.56
CA ALA A 212 1.12 -32.06 5.65
C ALA A 212 1.74 -32.16 4.25
N THR A 213 3.07 -32.18 4.15
CA THR A 213 3.76 -32.45 2.86
C THR A 213 3.29 -33.80 2.33
N ASP A 214 2.82 -33.80 1.09
CA ASP A 214 2.27 -34.96 0.38
C ASP A 214 1.10 -35.69 1.10
N VAL A 215 0.48 -35.06 2.11
CA VAL A 215 -0.66 -35.63 2.84
C VAL A 215 -1.86 -34.72 2.76
N TRP A 216 -2.97 -35.29 2.33
CA TRP A 216 -4.25 -34.61 2.17
C TRP A 216 -5.37 -35.35 2.89
N THR A 217 -6.39 -34.63 3.27
CA THR A 217 -7.65 -35.18 3.79
C THR A 217 -8.76 -34.83 2.82
N LEU A 218 -9.55 -35.82 2.44
CA LEU A 218 -10.72 -35.69 1.58
C LEU A 218 -11.97 -35.87 2.41
N ILE A 219 -12.83 -34.88 2.41
CA ILE A 219 -14.11 -34.86 3.13
C ILE A 219 -15.23 -34.44 2.21
N GLY A 220 -16.37 -35.09 2.27
CA GLY A 220 -17.53 -34.75 1.45
C GLY A 220 -18.42 -35.94 1.17
N SER A 221 -19.17 -35.88 0.05
CA SER A 221 -20.01 -36.96 -0.43
C SER A 221 -19.16 -37.92 -1.25
N LEU A 222 -18.80 -39.03 -0.66
CA LEU A 222 -17.95 -40.07 -1.24
C LEU A 222 -18.68 -41.41 -1.30
N ALA A 223 -18.48 -42.14 -2.38
CA ALA A 223 -19.04 -43.48 -2.63
C ALA A 223 -18.05 -44.59 -2.26
#